data_48a7e5ef8d632d2aa51524bc67e345e6
#
_entry.id   48a7e5ef8d632d2aa51524bc67e345e6
#
_cell.length_a   1.000
_cell.length_b   1.000
_cell.length_c   1.000
_cell.angle_alpha   90.00
_cell.angle_beta   90.00
_cell.angle_gamma   90.00
#
_symmetry.space_group_name_H-M   'P 1'
#
loop_
_entity.id
_entity.type
_entity.pdbx_description
1 polymer ?
#
loop_
_entity_poly.entity_id
_entity_poly.type
_entity_poly.pdbx_seq_one_letter_code
_entity_poly.pdbx_strand_id
1 'polypeptide(L)'
;MAERDQWKWQEPGTAWRGVGVYHVTLTVPSREPLLGTLVIPDRDPLKAKIERTALGNAIVDELYVMGRHYPAIRILQFCLMPDHLHAVIHVTQTMETSIRAVVRGYWQGVKKLGRAYTLSVTAELNSQTINEVEQSVGATNEGGYPFPVFTERPFIRPMSRRGQLNAMIHYVQMNPQRLATKRLKPGYFRVQKDLVIGGRSYDGVGNVALLMEERFATVHVRSTMVKAAEHGDDKQLRDYMNGCVLAARKGTVMVSPFISPQEKQVMQVLLQEQHPFVLLADNGFRDYYKPADLLFDACAAGRLLILSPWPYDEGKRHISRAECVALNTMAEDFCKALNETETELPLK
;
A
#
# COMPACT_ATOMS: atom_id res chain seq x y z
N MET A 1 16.75 -2.47 25.17
CA MET A 1 15.98 -1.20 25.13
C MET A 1 15.07 -1.04 23.90
N ALA A 2 15.07 -1.96 22.96
CA ALA A 2 14.19 -1.92 21.76
C ALA A 2 12.76 -2.45 21.98
N GLU A 3 12.45 -3.04 23.12
CA GLU A 3 11.16 -3.74 23.31
C GLU A 3 9.95 -2.85 23.61
N ARG A 4 10.15 -1.62 24.04
CA ARG A 4 9.05 -0.69 24.39
C ARG A 4 8.50 0.10 23.22
N ASP A 5 9.24 0.25 22.13
CA ASP A 5 8.89 1.18 21.05
C ASP A 5 7.85 0.66 20.05
N GLN A 6 7.70 -0.65 19.89
CA GLN A 6 6.73 -1.24 18.96
C GLN A 6 5.26 -1.02 19.36
N TRP A 7 4.99 -0.56 20.59
CA TRP A 7 3.65 -0.40 21.12
C TRP A 7 3.32 1.05 21.55
N LYS A 8 4.18 2.02 21.23
CA LYS A 8 4.02 3.44 21.60
C LYS A 8 2.79 4.12 21.03
N TRP A 9 2.26 3.61 19.92
CA TRP A 9 1.04 4.12 19.28
C TRP A 9 -0.24 3.57 19.92
N GLN A 10 -0.13 2.69 20.87
CA GLN A 10 -1.24 2.12 21.63
C GLN A 10 -1.43 2.98 22.87
N GLU A 11 -2.55 3.70 22.93
CA GLU A 11 -2.84 4.56 24.09
C GLU A 11 -2.67 3.78 25.41
N PRO A 12 -1.84 4.30 26.35
CA PRO A 12 -1.70 3.71 27.66
C PRO A 12 -3.06 3.73 28.36
N GLY A 13 -3.50 2.60 28.88
CA GLY A 13 -4.72 2.52 29.70
C GLY A 13 -5.98 2.05 28.99
N THR A 14 -6.06 2.07 27.66
CA THR A 14 -7.10 1.27 27.00
C THR A 14 -6.74 -0.18 27.14
N ALA A 15 -7.54 -0.92 27.87
CA ALA A 15 -7.30 -2.34 28.14
C ALA A 15 -7.42 -3.21 26.89
N TRP A 16 -7.59 -2.64 25.69
CA TRP A 16 -7.80 -3.35 24.43
C TRP A 16 -8.94 -4.36 24.50
N ARG A 17 -9.91 -4.09 25.35
CA ARG A 17 -11.08 -4.92 25.63
C ARG A 17 -12.36 -4.31 25.09
N GLY A 18 -12.31 -3.00 24.79
CA GLY A 18 -13.45 -2.22 24.31
C GLY A 18 -13.74 -2.41 22.84
N VAL A 19 -14.89 -1.88 22.42
CA VAL A 19 -15.33 -1.83 21.02
C VAL A 19 -14.28 -1.11 20.16
N GLY A 20 -13.97 -1.69 19.00
CA GLY A 20 -13.00 -1.10 18.09
C GLY A 20 -12.70 -1.99 16.89
N VAL A 21 -12.04 -1.41 15.89
CA VAL A 21 -11.58 -2.14 14.71
C VAL A 21 -10.05 -2.17 14.72
N TYR A 22 -9.51 -3.34 14.45
CA TYR A 22 -8.07 -3.61 14.51
C TYR A 22 -7.59 -4.24 13.21
N HIS A 23 -6.49 -3.75 12.69
CA HIS A 23 -5.72 -4.41 11.64
C HIS A 23 -4.63 -5.26 12.29
N VAL A 24 -4.63 -6.54 11.97
CA VAL A 24 -3.67 -7.53 12.47
C VAL A 24 -2.83 -8.04 11.32
N THR A 25 -1.51 -8.13 11.53
CA THR A 25 -0.60 -8.78 10.59
C THR A 25 0.24 -9.81 11.31
N LEU A 26 0.25 -11.04 10.80
CA LEU A 26 1.13 -12.11 11.24
C LEU A 26 2.05 -12.49 10.09
N THR A 27 3.34 -12.59 10.36
CA THR A 27 4.38 -12.75 9.33
C THR A 27 5.14 -14.03 9.56
N VAL A 28 5.39 -14.78 8.49
CA VAL A 28 6.26 -15.97 8.51
C VAL A 28 7.71 -15.50 8.71
N PRO A 29 8.52 -16.15 9.57
CA PRO A 29 9.94 -15.87 9.69
C PRO A 29 10.63 -15.94 8.31
N SER A 30 11.64 -15.08 8.09
CA SER A 30 12.39 -15.02 6.84
C SER A 30 11.56 -14.75 5.56
N ARG A 31 10.25 -14.46 5.71
CA ARG A 31 9.33 -14.23 4.58
C ARG A 31 9.22 -15.42 3.61
N GLU A 32 9.37 -16.62 4.10
CA GLU A 32 9.19 -17.82 3.31
C GLU A 32 7.73 -18.02 2.86
N PRO A 33 7.47 -18.41 1.60
CA PRO A 33 6.12 -18.51 1.05
C PRO A 33 5.42 -19.83 1.44
N LEU A 34 5.30 -20.10 2.75
CA LEU A 34 4.74 -21.33 3.29
C LEU A 34 3.22 -21.48 3.14
N LEU A 35 2.51 -20.35 3.05
CA LEU A 35 1.05 -20.32 3.23
C LEU A 35 0.30 -20.43 1.91
N GLY A 36 0.97 -20.24 0.79
CA GLY A 36 0.35 -20.28 -0.53
C GLY A 36 1.27 -19.79 -1.63
N THR A 37 0.76 -19.86 -2.85
CA THR A 37 1.45 -19.40 -4.06
C THR A 37 0.63 -18.32 -4.75
N LEU A 38 1.29 -17.25 -5.20
CA LEU A 38 0.67 -16.24 -6.04
C LEU A 38 0.49 -16.78 -7.46
N VAL A 39 -0.74 -16.85 -7.90
CA VAL A 39 -1.11 -17.22 -9.29
C VAL A 39 -1.64 -15.98 -10.00
N ILE A 40 -1.15 -15.74 -11.22
CA ILE A 40 -1.51 -14.57 -12.04
C ILE A 40 -2.03 -15.10 -13.40
N PRO A 41 -3.34 -15.43 -13.48
CA PRO A 41 -3.94 -15.89 -14.73
C PRO A 41 -3.76 -14.85 -15.84
N ASP A 42 -3.48 -15.31 -17.05
CA ASP A 42 -3.32 -14.47 -18.25
C ASP A 42 -2.27 -13.35 -18.11
N ARG A 43 -1.39 -13.42 -17.10
CA ARG A 43 -0.49 -12.33 -16.70
C ARG A 43 -1.25 -11.01 -16.36
N ASP A 44 -2.51 -11.12 -15.98
CA ASP A 44 -3.33 -9.98 -15.56
C ASP A 44 -3.26 -9.81 -14.03
N PRO A 45 -2.66 -8.73 -13.52
CA PRO A 45 -2.59 -8.49 -12.08
C PRO A 45 -3.95 -8.42 -11.39
N LEU A 46 -5.00 -7.98 -12.11
CA LEU A 46 -6.35 -7.86 -11.54
C LEU A 46 -6.98 -9.23 -11.26
N LYS A 47 -6.54 -10.28 -11.97
CA LYS A 47 -6.98 -11.67 -11.76
C LYS A 47 -6.13 -12.42 -10.74
N ALA A 48 -5.14 -11.76 -10.15
CA ALA A 48 -4.21 -12.39 -9.22
C ALA A 48 -4.92 -12.91 -7.97
N LYS A 49 -4.58 -14.11 -7.57
CA LYS A 49 -5.09 -14.81 -6.38
C LYS A 49 -3.98 -15.58 -5.67
N ILE A 50 -4.22 -15.93 -4.43
CA ILE A 50 -3.35 -16.83 -3.68
C ILE A 50 -3.99 -18.21 -3.67
N GLU A 51 -3.31 -19.19 -4.23
CA GLU A 51 -3.62 -20.62 -4.06
C GLU A 51 -2.96 -21.07 -2.77
N ARG A 52 -3.80 -21.41 -1.77
CA ARG A 52 -3.35 -21.74 -0.42
C ARG A 52 -2.78 -23.16 -0.38
N THR A 53 -1.74 -23.35 0.41
CA THR A 53 -1.28 -24.69 0.81
C THR A 53 -2.27 -25.34 1.79
N ALA A 54 -2.10 -26.62 2.08
CA ALA A 54 -2.87 -27.30 3.14
C ALA A 54 -2.70 -26.58 4.50
N LEU A 55 -1.47 -26.17 4.83
CA LEU A 55 -1.18 -25.35 6.00
C LEU A 55 -1.91 -23.99 5.96
N GLY A 56 -1.90 -23.32 4.80
CA GLY A 56 -2.59 -22.05 4.60
C GLY A 56 -4.10 -22.16 4.81
N ASN A 57 -4.73 -23.25 4.36
CA ASN A 57 -6.14 -23.52 4.61
C ASN A 57 -6.42 -23.76 6.10
N ALA A 58 -5.64 -24.59 6.77
CA ALA A 58 -5.77 -24.86 8.20
C ALA A 58 -5.64 -23.57 9.05
N ILE A 59 -4.74 -22.66 8.67
CA ILE A 59 -4.57 -21.34 9.31
C ILE A 59 -5.82 -20.47 9.16
N VAL A 60 -6.46 -20.48 7.99
CA VAL A 60 -7.72 -19.75 7.76
C VAL A 60 -8.86 -20.37 8.56
N ASP A 61 -8.94 -21.70 8.63
CA ASP A 61 -9.95 -22.39 9.44
C ASP A 61 -9.80 -22.03 10.93
N GLU A 62 -8.58 -21.98 11.45
CA GLU A 62 -8.28 -21.52 12.82
C GLU A 62 -8.68 -20.07 13.05
N LEU A 63 -8.58 -19.20 12.03
CA LEU A 63 -9.07 -17.81 12.09
C LEU A 63 -10.59 -17.77 12.32
N TYR A 64 -11.34 -18.65 11.66
CA TYR A 64 -12.78 -18.76 11.86
C TYR A 64 -13.11 -19.43 13.23
N VAL A 65 -12.30 -20.37 13.71
CA VAL A 65 -12.43 -20.93 15.05
C VAL A 65 -12.31 -19.83 16.10
N MET A 66 -11.33 -18.94 15.95
CA MET A 66 -11.19 -17.77 16.84
C MET A 66 -12.47 -16.92 16.87
N GLY A 67 -13.06 -16.61 15.68
CA GLY A 67 -14.30 -15.83 15.61
C GLY A 67 -15.51 -16.53 16.26
N ARG A 68 -15.58 -17.87 16.20
CA ARG A 68 -16.62 -18.65 16.89
C ARG A 68 -16.40 -18.71 18.41
N HIS A 69 -15.14 -18.79 18.84
CA HIS A 69 -14.79 -18.87 20.26
C HIS A 69 -15.06 -17.55 21.01
N TYR A 70 -14.92 -16.41 20.32
CA TYR A 70 -15.15 -15.08 20.88
C TYR A 70 -16.31 -14.38 20.18
N PRO A 71 -17.57 -14.50 20.67
CA PRO A 71 -18.77 -13.94 20.01
C PRO A 71 -18.71 -12.42 19.80
N ALA A 72 -17.90 -11.71 20.59
CA ALA A 72 -17.66 -10.29 20.45
C ALA A 72 -16.75 -9.94 19.24
N ILE A 73 -16.15 -10.93 18.57
CA ILE A 73 -15.21 -10.71 17.48
C ILE A 73 -15.84 -11.03 16.14
N ARG A 74 -15.72 -10.11 15.21
CA ARG A 74 -16.09 -10.30 13.82
C ARG A 74 -14.88 -10.05 12.92
N ILE A 75 -14.57 -11.01 12.06
CA ILE A 75 -13.56 -10.85 11.01
C ILE A 75 -14.25 -10.14 9.84
N LEU A 76 -13.92 -8.87 9.62
CA LEU A 76 -14.51 -8.06 8.55
C LEU A 76 -13.87 -8.38 7.19
N GLN A 77 -12.58 -8.60 7.19
CA GLN A 77 -11.80 -8.94 6.00
C GLN A 77 -10.50 -9.63 6.41
N PHE A 78 -10.01 -10.52 5.56
CA PHE A 78 -8.66 -11.05 5.67
C PHE A 78 -8.06 -11.35 4.29
N CYS A 79 -6.74 -11.45 4.24
CA CYS A 79 -6.00 -11.94 3.08
C CYS A 79 -4.80 -12.75 3.57
N LEU A 80 -4.77 -14.03 3.20
CA LEU A 80 -3.60 -14.86 3.40
C LEU A 80 -2.69 -14.73 2.19
N MET A 81 -1.55 -14.11 2.42
CA MET A 81 -0.47 -13.98 1.44
C MET A 81 0.51 -15.16 1.57
N PRO A 82 1.41 -15.40 0.62
CA PRO A 82 2.33 -16.52 0.70
C PRO A 82 3.16 -16.58 1.99
N ASP A 83 3.50 -15.43 2.56
CA ASP A 83 4.43 -15.24 3.67
C ASP A 83 3.85 -14.49 4.88
N HIS A 84 2.56 -14.15 4.84
CA HIS A 84 1.90 -13.43 5.94
C HIS A 84 0.38 -13.46 5.84
N LEU A 85 -0.28 -13.18 6.96
CA LEU A 85 -1.72 -12.97 7.06
C LEU A 85 -2.03 -11.54 7.44
N HIS A 86 -2.94 -10.90 6.71
CA HIS A 86 -3.64 -9.69 7.13
C HIS A 86 -5.06 -10.02 7.55
N ALA A 87 -5.53 -9.46 8.67
CA ALA A 87 -6.91 -9.54 9.10
C ALA A 87 -7.41 -8.20 9.65
N VAL A 88 -8.64 -7.84 9.31
CA VAL A 88 -9.37 -6.69 9.87
C VAL A 88 -10.42 -7.25 10.81
N ILE A 89 -10.26 -6.98 12.09
CA ILE A 89 -11.06 -7.57 13.18
C ILE A 89 -11.87 -6.45 13.84
N HIS A 90 -13.18 -6.65 13.99
CA HIS A 90 -14.06 -5.78 14.75
C HIS A 90 -14.43 -6.43 16.06
N VAL A 91 -14.14 -5.73 17.15
CA VAL A 91 -14.63 -6.04 18.50
C VAL A 91 -15.94 -5.30 18.69
N THR A 92 -17.05 -6.02 18.77
CA THR A 92 -18.42 -5.46 18.75
C THR A 92 -18.93 -5.05 20.11
N GLN A 93 -18.35 -5.59 21.19
CA GLN A 93 -18.68 -5.29 22.58
C GLN A 93 -17.45 -5.45 23.48
N THR A 94 -17.49 -4.85 24.65
CA THR A 94 -16.42 -5.00 25.65
C THR A 94 -16.22 -6.47 26.03
N MET A 95 -14.96 -6.90 26.01
CA MET A 95 -14.56 -8.27 26.35
C MET A 95 -13.81 -8.32 27.68
N GLU A 96 -13.86 -9.43 28.37
CA GLU A 96 -12.99 -9.69 29.52
C GLU A 96 -11.53 -9.86 29.08
N THR A 97 -11.33 -10.48 27.93
CA THR A 97 -10.03 -10.76 27.32
C THR A 97 -9.65 -9.66 26.31
N SER A 98 -8.42 -9.16 26.38
CA SER A 98 -7.95 -8.17 25.40
C SER A 98 -7.79 -8.76 24.02
N ILE A 99 -7.98 -7.93 22.95
CA ILE A 99 -7.74 -8.37 21.56
C ILE A 99 -6.31 -8.91 21.37
N ARG A 100 -5.34 -8.43 22.11
CA ARG A 100 -3.96 -8.95 22.09
C ARG A 100 -3.89 -10.39 22.58
N ALA A 101 -4.58 -10.71 23.68
CA ALA A 101 -4.62 -12.06 24.22
C ALA A 101 -5.37 -13.00 23.25
N VAL A 102 -6.44 -12.52 22.61
CA VAL A 102 -7.16 -13.27 21.58
C VAL A 102 -6.26 -13.59 20.40
N VAL A 103 -5.54 -12.59 19.84
CA VAL A 103 -4.60 -12.81 18.74
C VAL A 103 -3.43 -13.71 19.14
N ARG A 104 -2.98 -13.62 20.40
CA ARG A 104 -1.99 -14.56 20.95
C ARG A 104 -2.53 -15.99 21.01
N GLY A 105 -3.80 -16.16 21.42
CA GLY A 105 -4.49 -17.46 21.41
C GLY A 105 -4.53 -18.06 20.00
N TYR A 106 -4.95 -17.27 19.02
CA TYR A 106 -4.90 -17.65 17.60
C TYR A 106 -3.49 -18.06 17.16
N TRP A 107 -2.47 -17.26 17.49
CA TRP A 107 -1.07 -17.58 17.19
C TRP A 107 -0.65 -18.91 17.80
N GLN A 108 -1.07 -19.22 19.05
CA GLN A 108 -0.79 -20.51 19.71
C GLN A 108 -1.50 -21.68 19.02
N GLY A 109 -2.74 -21.48 18.53
CA GLY A 109 -3.46 -22.45 17.72
C GLY A 109 -2.70 -22.77 16.44
N VAL A 110 -2.30 -21.74 15.69
CA VAL A 110 -1.48 -21.88 14.47
C VAL A 110 -0.15 -22.58 14.76
N LYS A 111 0.48 -22.29 15.91
CA LYS A 111 1.71 -22.97 16.33
C LYS A 111 1.51 -24.48 16.48
N LYS A 112 0.38 -24.92 17.05
CA LYS A 112 0.04 -26.35 17.16
C LYS A 112 -0.22 -26.98 15.79
N LEU A 113 -0.94 -26.26 14.89
CA LEU A 113 -1.18 -26.72 13.52
C LEU A 113 0.12 -26.90 12.75
N GLY A 114 1.06 -25.95 12.85
CA GLY A 114 2.37 -26.03 12.21
C GLY A 114 3.15 -27.27 12.63
N ARG A 115 3.14 -27.61 13.96
CA ARG A 115 3.73 -28.85 14.48
C ARG A 115 3.11 -30.10 13.86
N ALA A 116 1.77 -30.18 13.89
CA ALA A 116 1.06 -31.32 13.33
C ALA A 116 1.34 -31.53 11.85
N TYR A 117 1.36 -30.41 11.10
CA TYR A 117 1.66 -30.41 9.65
C TYR A 117 3.09 -30.89 9.38
N THR A 118 4.08 -30.41 10.15
CA THR A 118 5.47 -30.85 10.03
C THR A 118 5.59 -32.36 10.26
N LEU A 119 4.96 -32.86 11.33
CA LEU A 119 4.99 -34.30 11.67
C LEU A 119 4.35 -35.15 10.57
N SER A 120 3.24 -34.71 9.96
CA SER A 120 2.60 -35.46 8.85
C SER A 120 3.47 -35.52 7.61
N VAL A 121 4.07 -34.39 7.22
CA VAL A 121 4.99 -34.34 6.06
C VAL A 121 6.24 -35.19 6.28
N THR A 122 6.81 -35.15 7.50
CA THR A 122 7.96 -35.99 7.87
C THR A 122 7.60 -37.48 7.86
N ALA A 123 6.41 -37.85 8.32
CA ALA A 123 5.94 -39.24 8.30
C ALA A 123 5.74 -39.75 6.87
N GLU A 124 5.21 -38.93 5.97
CA GLU A 124 5.06 -39.26 4.54
C GLU A 124 6.42 -39.40 3.85
N LEU A 125 7.39 -38.54 4.14
CA LEU A 125 8.76 -38.62 3.62
C LEU A 125 9.50 -39.82 4.17
N ASN A 126 9.36 -40.15 5.45
CA ASN A 126 10.00 -41.32 6.08
C ASN A 126 9.47 -42.68 5.56
N SER A 127 8.29 -42.71 4.96
CA SER A 127 7.79 -43.89 4.28
C SER A 127 8.51 -44.15 2.94
N GLN A 128 9.24 -43.16 2.41
CA GLN A 128 9.92 -43.24 1.12
C GLN A 128 11.47 -43.25 1.19
N THR A 129 12.11 -42.63 2.21
CA THR A 129 13.60 -42.52 2.25
C THR A 129 14.12 -42.18 3.68
N ILE A 130 14.35 -43.18 4.53
CA ILE A 130 14.86 -42.99 5.90
C ILE A 130 16.33 -42.53 5.99
N ASN A 131 17.16 -42.80 4.96
CA ASN A 131 18.61 -42.72 5.08
C ASN A 131 19.29 -41.48 4.48
N GLU A 132 18.62 -40.62 3.71
CA GLU A 132 19.27 -39.49 3.01
C GLU A 132 18.91 -38.12 3.63
N VAL A 133 17.83 -38.00 4.41
CA VAL A 133 17.34 -36.74 4.94
C VAL A 133 18.03 -36.34 6.25
N GLU A 134 18.53 -37.29 7.04
CA GLU A 134 19.21 -37.00 8.31
C GLU A 134 20.56 -36.30 8.15
N GLN A 135 21.21 -36.39 6.98
CA GLN A 135 22.50 -35.77 6.74
C GLN A 135 22.47 -34.39 6.08
N SER A 136 21.33 -33.97 5.51
CA SER A 136 21.21 -32.69 4.81
C SER A 136 20.51 -31.57 5.60
N VAL A 137 19.92 -31.88 6.74
CA VAL A 137 19.21 -30.88 7.59
C VAL A 137 20.11 -30.41 8.72
N GLY A 138 21.09 -29.59 8.38
CA GLY A 138 21.90 -28.83 9.35
C GLY A 138 21.01 -27.82 10.08
N ALA A 139 20.87 -28.01 11.39
CA ALA A 139 20.55 -27.01 12.42
C ALA A 139 19.26 -26.17 12.25
N THR A 140 18.21 -26.67 11.62
CA THR A 140 16.84 -26.19 11.81
C THR A 140 16.03 -27.27 12.52
N ASN A 141 15.41 -26.91 13.62
CA ASN A 141 14.66 -27.83 14.48
C ASN A 141 13.77 -28.78 13.67
N GLU A 142 14.16 -30.03 13.61
CA GLU A 142 13.38 -31.20 13.23
C GLU A 142 12.26 -30.99 12.20
N GLY A 143 12.57 -31.18 10.91
CA GLY A 143 11.58 -31.37 9.86
C GLY A 143 11.12 -30.14 9.08
N GLY A 144 11.99 -29.54 8.26
CA GLY A 144 11.65 -28.83 7.01
C GLY A 144 10.80 -27.55 7.04
N TYR A 145 10.08 -27.24 8.10
CA TYR A 145 9.31 -26.01 8.24
C TYR A 145 9.79 -25.19 9.43
N PRO A 146 9.97 -23.85 9.24
CA PRO A 146 10.34 -23.00 10.34
C PRO A 146 9.22 -23.00 11.37
N PHE A 147 9.55 -23.43 12.56
CA PHE A 147 8.65 -23.39 13.69
C PHE A 147 9.12 -22.33 14.69
N PRO A 148 8.27 -21.37 15.05
CA PRO A 148 6.81 -21.22 14.79
C PRO A 148 6.49 -20.68 13.40
N VAL A 149 5.30 -21.05 12.86
CA VAL A 149 4.81 -20.61 11.52
C VAL A 149 4.80 -19.09 11.36
N PHE A 150 4.43 -18.38 12.42
CA PHE A 150 4.49 -16.92 12.46
C PHE A 150 5.50 -16.45 13.50
N THR A 151 6.10 -15.27 13.27
CA THR A 151 6.95 -14.58 14.24
C THR A 151 6.19 -14.37 15.56
N GLU A 152 6.92 -14.31 16.68
CA GLU A 152 6.33 -14.26 18.03
C GLU A 152 5.51 -13.00 18.32
N ARG A 153 5.69 -11.93 17.53
CA ARG A 153 5.07 -10.62 17.77
C ARG A 153 4.16 -10.21 16.62
N PRO A 154 2.85 -10.54 16.70
CA PRO A 154 1.86 -10.02 15.77
C PRO A 154 1.83 -8.51 15.80
N PHE A 155 1.74 -7.88 14.62
CA PHE A 155 1.49 -6.46 14.53
C PHE A 155 -0.02 -6.23 14.65
N ILE A 156 -0.46 -5.42 15.63
CA ILE A 156 -1.87 -5.11 15.85
C ILE A 156 -2.00 -3.58 15.90
N ARG A 157 -2.81 -3.00 15.03
CA ARG A 157 -3.06 -1.57 14.96
C ARG A 157 -4.54 -1.24 15.07
N PRO A 158 -4.97 -0.41 16.07
CA PRO A 158 -6.34 0.09 16.11
C PRO A 158 -6.59 1.09 14.99
N MET A 159 -7.82 1.13 14.52
CA MET A 159 -8.30 2.13 13.57
C MET A 159 -9.03 3.23 14.32
N SER A 160 -8.48 4.43 14.34
CA SER A 160 -9.01 5.57 15.09
C SER A 160 -9.51 6.71 14.21
N ARG A 161 -9.28 6.67 12.88
CA ARG A 161 -9.61 7.76 11.97
C ARG A 161 -10.84 7.41 11.12
N ARG A 162 -11.73 8.39 10.92
CA ARG A 162 -12.87 8.27 10.01
C ARG A 162 -12.40 7.90 8.60
N GLY A 163 -13.06 6.96 7.94
CA GLY A 163 -12.70 6.48 6.59
C GLY A 163 -11.57 5.46 6.54
N GLN A 164 -10.81 5.27 7.62
CA GLN A 164 -9.68 4.32 7.67
C GLN A 164 -10.11 2.87 7.45
N LEU A 165 -11.32 2.49 7.87
CA LEU A 165 -11.81 1.12 7.72
C LEU A 165 -11.95 0.73 6.24
N ASN A 166 -12.61 1.56 5.43
CA ASN A 166 -12.81 1.25 4.00
C ASN A 166 -11.47 1.16 3.25
N ALA A 167 -10.56 2.08 3.53
CA ALA A 167 -9.21 2.05 2.96
C ALA A 167 -8.45 0.77 3.36
N MET A 168 -8.57 0.33 4.62
CA MET A 168 -7.92 -0.89 5.08
C MET A 168 -8.55 -2.16 4.51
N ILE A 169 -9.87 -2.23 4.40
CA ILE A 169 -10.56 -3.35 3.73
C ILE A 169 -10.07 -3.44 2.27
N HIS A 170 -10.09 -2.34 1.54
CA HIS A 170 -9.59 -2.28 0.16
C HIS A 170 -8.11 -2.70 0.09
N TYR A 171 -7.26 -2.18 0.98
CA TYR A 171 -5.85 -2.57 1.06
C TYR A 171 -5.69 -4.09 1.22
N VAL A 172 -6.43 -4.71 2.15
CA VAL A 172 -6.34 -6.15 2.42
C VAL A 172 -6.85 -6.97 1.24
N GLN A 173 -7.95 -6.56 0.61
CA GLN A 173 -8.52 -7.22 -0.57
C GLN A 173 -7.55 -7.21 -1.76
N MET A 174 -6.89 -6.07 -2.01
CA MET A 174 -6.04 -5.87 -3.18
C MET A 174 -4.59 -6.35 -3.00
N ASN A 175 -4.24 -6.99 -1.88
CA ASN A 175 -2.86 -7.44 -1.64
C ASN A 175 -2.33 -8.41 -2.71
N PRO A 176 -3.07 -9.44 -3.18
CA PRO A 176 -2.60 -10.32 -4.24
C PRO A 176 -2.31 -9.56 -5.54
N GLN A 177 -3.22 -8.66 -5.95
CA GLN A 177 -3.10 -7.84 -7.15
C GLN A 177 -1.90 -6.89 -7.06
N ARG A 178 -1.68 -6.29 -5.89
CA ARG A 178 -0.52 -5.44 -5.62
C ARG A 178 0.80 -6.21 -5.69
N LEU A 179 0.83 -7.44 -5.18
CA LEU A 179 2.01 -8.30 -5.28
C LEU A 179 2.25 -8.70 -6.75
N ALA A 180 1.20 -9.09 -7.47
CA ALA A 180 1.27 -9.43 -8.89
C ALA A 180 1.81 -8.27 -9.73
N THR A 181 1.27 -7.06 -9.52
CA THR A 181 1.73 -5.86 -10.24
C THR A 181 3.21 -5.58 -9.99
N LYS A 182 3.67 -5.69 -8.74
CA LYS A 182 5.09 -5.53 -8.40
C LYS A 182 5.98 -6.54 -9.12
N ARG A 183 5.52 -7.79 -9.27
CA ARG A 183 6.27 -8.83 -9.97
C ARG A 183 6.28 -8.62 -11.48
N LEU A 184 5.17 -8.19 -12.07
CA LEU A 184 5.04 -8.00 -13.52
C LEU A 184 5.59 -6.66 -13.99
N LYS A 185 5.51 -5.61 -13.18
CA LYS A 185 5.92 -4.23 -13.51
C LYS A 185 6.88 -3.67 -12.45
N PRO A 186 8.02 -4.32 -12.19
CA PRO A 186 8.92 -3.88 -11.11
C PRO A 186 9.48 -2.46 -11.35
N GLY A 187 9.59 -2.01 -12.59
CA GLY A 187 10.06 -0.68 -12.95
C GLY A 187 9.19 0.46 -12.39
N TYR A 188 7.87 0.24 -12.27
CA TYR A 188 6.94 1.27 -11.73
C TYR A 188 7.13 1.55 -10.23
N PHE A 189 7.88 0.71 -9.52
CA PHE A 189 8.13 0.85 -8.08
C PHE A 189 9.60 1.03 -7.75
N ARG A 190 10.46 1.19 -8.77
CA ARG A 190 11.86 1.60 -8.60
C ARG A 190 11.97 3.10 -8.74
N VAL A 191 12.81 3.70 -7.92
CA VAL A 191 13.18 5.10 -8.08
C VAL A 191 14.03 5.23 -9.33
N GLN A 192 13.55 5.97 -10.30
CA GLN A 192 14.29 6.35 -11.50
C GLN A 192 14.96 7.68 -11.22
N LYS A 193 16.29 7.72 -11.37
CA LYS A 193 17.10 8.88 -11.04
C LYS A 193 17.31 9.76 -12.24
N ASP A 194 17.53 11.05 -11.97
CA ASP A 194 18.02 12.02 -12.95
C ASP A 194 17.15 12.16 -14.21
N LEU A 195 15.84 12.14 -14.05
CA LEU A 195 14.90 12.45 -15.14
C LEU A 195 14.96 13.95 -15.43
N VAL A 196 15.52 14.33 -16.58
CA VAL A 196 15.63 15.75 -16.99
C VAL A 196 14.40 16.18 -17.76
N ILE A 197 13.68 17.19 -17.25
CA ILE A 197 12.46 17.74 -17.83
C ILE A 197 12.54 19.27 -17.75
N GLY A 198 12.46 19.96 -18.88
CA GLY A 198 12.59 21.42 -18.92
C GLY A 198 13.89 21.93 -18.33
N GLY A 199 15.01 21.20 -18.52
CA GLY A 199 16.32 21.55 -17.97
C GLY A 199 16.49 21.32 -16.46
N ARG A 200 15.49 20.72 -15.78
CA ARG A 200 15.52 20.41 -14.34
C ARG A 200 15.56 18.90 -14.13
N SER A 201 16.39 18.43 -13.19
CA SER A 201 16.46 17.02 -12.80
C SER A 201 15.42 16.66 -11.72
N TYR A 202 14.81 15.50 -11.88
CA TYR A 202 13.87 14.90 -10.94
C TYR A 202 14.19 13.44 -10.71
N ASP A 203 13.96 12.98 -9.48
CA ASP A 203 13.79 11.55 -9.22
C ASP A 203 12.32 11.18 -9.43
N GLY A 204 12.06 10.00 -9.98
CA GLY A 204 10.70 9.57 -10.31
C GLY A 204 10.33 8.16 -9.87
N VAL A 205 9.06 7.95 -9.54
CA VAL A 205 8.45 6.63 -9.29
C VAL A 205 7.13 6.56 -10.03
N GLY A 206 6.91 5.50 -10.79
CA GLY A 206 5.70 5.28 -11.57
C GLY A 206 5.95 5.11 -13.05
N ASN A 207 4.97 5.48 -13.86
CA ASN A 207 5.03 5.32 -15.30
C ASN A 207 5.69 6.53 -15.98
N VAL A 208 6.97 6.42 -16.28
CA VAL A 208 7.71 7.48 -16.99
C VAL A 208 7.20 7.68 -18.44
N ALA A 209 6.55 6.67 -19.03
CA ALA A 209 5.99 6.83 -20.38
C ALA A 209 4.87 7.89 -20.45
N LEU A 210 4.31 8.31 -19.29
CA LEU A 210 3.39 9.45 -19.24
C LEU A 210 4.03 10.77 -19.70
N LEU A 211 5.36 10.88 -19.71
CA LEU A 211 6.07 12.05 -20.24
C LEU A 211 5.98 12.17 -21.77
N MET A 212 5.51 11.12 -22.45
CA MET A 212 5.33 11.08 -23.91
C MET A 212 3.89 11.42 -24.32
N GLU A 213 3.03 11.77 -23.38
CA GLU A 213 1.66 12.21 -23.68
C GLU A 213 1.66 13.60 -24.34
N GLU A 214 0.66 13.88 -25.17
CA GLU A 214 0.62 15.07 -26.02
C GLU A 214 0.29 16.36 -25.26
N ARG A 215 -0.46 16.27 -24.14
CA ARG A 215 -1.02 17.46 -23.48
C ARG A 215 -0.89 17.41 -21.99
N PHE A 216 -0.32 18.48 -21.43
CA PHE A 216 -0.15 18.67 -20.01
C PHE A 216 -0.79 19.97 -19.54
N ALA A 217 -1.40 19.97 -18.35
CA ALA A 217 -1.92 21.17 -17.72
C ALA A 217 -1.73 21.12 -16.20
N THR A 218 -1.45 22.28 -15.62
CA THR A 218 -1.29 22.39 -14.16
C THR A 218 -2.62 22.43 -13.44
N VAL A 219 -2.66 21.85 -12.24
CA VAL A 219 -3.70 22.12 -11.24
C VAL A 219 -3.08 22.99 -10.16
N HIS A 220 -3.35 24.30 -10.22
CA HIS A 220 -2.87 25.28 -9.28
C HIS A 220 -4.01 26.23 -8.89
N VAL A 221 -4.62 26.02 -7.73
CA VAL A 221 -5.70 26.85 -7.20
C VAL A 221 -5.12 28.11 -6.55
N ARG A 222 -5.35 29.25 -7.16
CA ARG A 222 -4.84 30.54 -6.65
C ARG A 222 -5.57 30.93 -5.35
N SER A 223 -4.82 31.50 -4.40
CA SER A 223 -5.37 31.95 -3.13
C SER A 223 -6.48 33.01 -3.26
N THR A 224 -6.47 33.79 -4.35
CA THR A 224 -7.53 34.76 -4.66
C THR A 224 -8.88 34.09 -4.93
N MET A 225 -8.90 32.94 -5.62
CA MET A 225 -10.13 32.16 -5.86
C MET A 225 -10.69 31.58 -4.56
N VAL A 226 -9.79 31.10 -3.67
CA VAL A 226 -10.20 30.54 -2.37
C VAL A 226 -10.81 31.64 -1.49
N LYS A 227 -10.15 32.82 -1.42
CA LYS A 227 -10.67 33.94 -0.66
C LYS A 227 -12.01 34.46 -1.19
N ALA A 228 -12.20 34.51 -2.52
CA ALA A 228 -13.49 34.91 -3.10
C ALA A 228 -14.59 33.90 -2.69
N ALA A 229 -14.30 32.60 -2.73
CA ALA A 229 -15.23 31.55 -2.30
C ALA A 229 -15.60 31.64 -0.80
N GLU A 230 -14.65 31.97 0.06
CA GLU A 230 -14.89 32.24 1.50
C GLU A 230 -15.84 33.42 1.74
N HIS A 231 -15.90 34.36 0.80
CA HIS A 231 -16.81 35.51 0.83
C HIS A 231 -18.11 35.27 0.03
N GLY A 232 -18.38 34.03 -0.38
CA GLY A 232 -19.62 33.66 -1.05
C GLY A 232 -19.56 33.65 -2.58
N ASP A 233 -18.47 34.07 -3.22
CA ASP A 233 -18.25 33.98 -4.66
C ASP A 233 -17.36 32.76 -5.00
N ASP A 234 -17.99 31.60 -5.04
CA ASP A 234 -17.29 30.33 -5.32
C ASP A 234 -17.31 29.94 -6.81
N LYS A 235 -17.94 30.74 -7.67
CA LYS A 235 -18.12 30.42 -9.09
C LYS A 235 -16.79 30.20 -9.80
N GLN A 236 -15.86 31.13 -9.68
CA GLN A 236 -14.56 31.06 -10.34
C GLN A 236 -13.76 29.82 -9.89
N LEU A 237 -13.81 29.50 -8.60
CA LEU A 237 -13.15 28.31 -8.04
C LEU A 237 -13.77 27.02 -8.59
N ARG A 238 -15.08 26.90 -8.60
CA ARG A 238 -15.79 25.73 -9.14
C ARG A 238 -15.53 25.56 -10.65
N ASP A 239 -15.64 26.63 -11.41
CA ASP A 239 -15.41 26.61 -12.86
C ASP A 239 -13.98 26.16 -13.16
N TYR A 240 -12.99 26.65 -12.41
CA TYR A 240 -11.59 26.22 -12.56
C TYR A 240 -11.40 24.72 -12.23
N MET A 241 -11.89 24.25 -11.08
CA MET A 241 -11.76 22.84 -10.70
C MET A 241 -12.47 21.90 -11.69
N ASN A 242 -13.68 22.28 -12.13
CA ASN A 242 -14.40 21.53 -13.16
C ASN A 242 -13.66 21.55 -14.49
N GLY A 243 -13.05 22.68 -14.87
CA GLY A 243 -12.21 22.80 -16.05
C GLY A 243 -11.03 21.83 -16.05
N CYS A 244 -10.35 21.66 -14.91
CA CYS A 244 -9.27 20.69 -14.75
C CYS A 244 -9.76 19.25 -14.98
N VAL A 245 -10.90 18.87 -14.40
CA VAL A 245 -11.49 17.53 -14.58
C VAL A 245 -11.92 17.31 -16.04
N LEU A 246 -12.56 18.31 -16.64
CA LEU A 246 -12.97 18.23 -18.06
C LEU A 246 -11.77 18.12 -19.01
N ALA A 247 -10.65 18.80 -18.71
CA ALA A 247 -9.41 18.65 -19.46
C ALA A 247 -8.85 17.23 -19.35
N ALA A 248 -8.83 16.67 -18.14
CA ALA A 248 -8.39 15.29 -17.92
C ALA A 248 -9.26 14.27 -18.67
N ARG A 249 -10.59 14.45 -18.70
CA ARG A 249 -11.52 13.61 -19.48
C ARG A 249 -11.27 13.69 -21.00
N LYS A 250 -10.65 14.78 -21.47
CA LYS A 250 -10.23 14.94 -22.86
C LYS A 250 -8.80 14.44 -23.13
N GLY A 251 -8.20 13.74 -22.18
CA GLY A 251 -6.87 13.13 -22.30
C GLY A 251 -5.70 14.06 -21.93
N THR A 252 -5.95 15.21 -21.29
CA THR A 252 -4.86 16.04 -20.75
C THR A 252 -4.31 15.44 -19.46
N VAL A 253 -3.00 15.26 -19.37
CA VAL A 253 -2.32 14.82 -18.14
C VAL A 253 -2.21 16.00 -17.18
N MET A 254 -2.85 15.88 -16.02
CA MET A 254 -2.81 16.92 -14.99
C MET A 254 -1.53 16.82 -14.17
N VAL A 255 -0.87 17.96 -13.93
CA VAL A 255 0.39 18.05 -13.19
C VAL A 255 0.24 18.98 -12.00
N SER A 256 0.55 18.51 -10.80
CA SER A 256 0.43 19.33 -9.59
C SER A 256 1.16 18.73 -8.39
N PRO A 257 1.58 19.51 -7.41
CA PRO A 257 1.91 19.03 -6.09
C PRO A 257 0.66 18.69 -5.25
N PHE A 258 -0.54 19.05 -5.68
CA PHE A 258 -1.83 18.81 -4.98
C PHE A 258 -1.78 19.15 -3.49
N ILE A 259 -1.31 20.35 -3.17
CA ILE A 259 -1.08 20.79 -1.78
C ILE A 259 -2.38 21.25 -1.11
N SER A 260 -3.14 22.12 -1.79
CA SER A 260 -4.37 22.70 -1.21
C SER A 260 -5.50 21.66 -1.12
N PRO A 261 -6.49 21.86 -0.22
CA PRO A 261 -7.66 21.01 -0.14
C PRO A 261 -8.42 20.90 -1.46
N GLN A 262 -8.52 21.99 -2.23
CA GLN A 262 -9.20 22.05 -3.51
C GLN A 262 -8.47 21.25 -4.59
N GLU A 263 -7.13 21.37 -4.66
CA GLU A 263 -6.31 20.57 -5.57
C GLU A 263 -6.40 19.07 -5.23
N LYS A 264 -6.43 18.73 -3.94
CA LYS A 264 -6.66 17.34 -3.49
C LYS A 264 -8.03 16.81 -3.90
N GLN A 265 -9.06 17.65 -3.94
CA GLN A 265 -10.38 17.26 -4.47
C GLN A 265 -10.29 16.92 -5.97
N VAL A 266 -9.59 17.74 -6.77
CA VAL A 266 -9.33 17.41 -8.18
C VAL A 266 -8.59 16.08 -8.29
N MET A 267 -7.51 15.87 -7.52
CA MET A 267 -6.76 14.59 -7.52
C MET A 267 -7.67 13.40 -7.17
N GLN A 268 -8.58 13.56 -6.20
CA GLN A 268 -9.52 12.50 -5.84
C GLN A 268 -10.42 12.11 -7.01
N VAL A 269 -10.91 13.08 -7.79
CA VAL A 269 -11.70 12.81 -8.99
C VAL A 269 -10.85 12.11 -10.06
N LEU A 270 -9.60 12.57 -10.29
CA LEU A 270 -8.68 11.90 -11.22
C LEU A 270 -8.44 10.43 -10.83
N LEU A 271 -8.28 10.14 -9.54
CA LEU A 271 -8.13 8.78 -9.03
C LEU A 271 -9.40 7.94 -9.22
N GLN A 272 -10.57 8.50 -8.92
CA GLN A 272 -11.87 7.81 -9.04
C GLN A 272 -12.24 7.53 -10.50
N GLU A 273 -12.04 8.50 -11.38
CA GLU A 273 -12.32 8.36 -12.82
C GLU A 273 -11.16 7.71 -13.59
N GLN A 274 -10.08 7.33 -12.88
CA GLN A 274 -8.92 6.62 -13.44
C GLN A 274 -8.16 7.40 -14.52
N HIS A 275 -8.09 8.71 -14.42
CA HIS A 275 -7.31 9.54 -15.32
C HIS A 275 -5.81 9.53 -14.97
N PRO A 276 -4.90 9.65 -15.97
CA PRO A 276 -3.47 9.80 -15.72
C PRO A 276 -3.13 11.18 -15.16
N PHE A 277 -2.12 11.24 -14.29
CA PHE A 277 -1.60 12.49 -13.74
C PHE A 277 -0.17 12.38 -13.25
N VAL A 278 0.50 13.52 -13.08
CA VAL A 278 1.83 13.66 -12.50
C VAL A 278 1.71 14.37 -11.16
N LEU A 279 2.27 13.77 -10.12
CA LEU A 279 2.35 14.32 -8.78
C LEU A 279 3.76 14.83 -8.50
N LEU A 280 3.92 16.12 -8.20
CA LEU A 280 5.19 16.66 -7.70
C LEU A 280 5.26 16.50 -6.17
N ALA A 281 6.15 15.64 -5.70
CA ALA A 281 6.33 15.37 -4.28
C ALA A 281 7.22 16.42 -3.61
N ASP A 282 6.89 16.74 -2.36
CA ASP A 282 7.62 17.71 -1.52
C ASP A 282 8.85 17.11 -0.82
N ASN A 283 9.12 15.84 -1.00
CA ASN A 283 10.29 15.13 -0.48
C ASN A 283 10.77 14.10 -1.50
N GLY A 284 12.04 13.74 -1.45
CA GLY A 284 12.62 12.67 -2.26
C GLY A 284 12.14 11.28 -1.85
N PHE A 285 12.74 10.26 -2.45
CA PHE A 285 12.33 8.88 -2.26
C PHE A 285 13.38 8.09 -1.48
N ARG A 286 12.92 7.25 -0.55
CA ARG A 286 13.74 6.17 0.03
C ARG A 286 13.96 5.08 -1.01
N ASP A 287 15.00 4.26 -0.85
CA ASP A 287 15.32 3.15 -1.76
C ASP A 287 14.14 2.19 -2.01
N TYR A 288 13.31 2.00 -1.01
CA TYR A 288 12.12 1.14 -1.07
C TYR A 288 10.83 1.94 -0.99
N TYR A 289 10.77 3.09 -1.69
CA TYR A 289 9.59 3.92 -1.69
C TYR A 289 8.38 3.17 -2.23
N LYS A 290 7.25 3.35 -1.58
CA LYS A 290 5.97 2.76 -1.96
C LYS A 290 4.90 3.83 -1.82
N PRO A 291 4.22 4.20 -2.92
CA PRO A 291 3.06 5.08 -2.84
C PRO A 291 2.01 4.51 -1.89
N ALA A 292 1.27 5.39 -1.22
CA ALA A 292 0.22 4.97 -0.29
C ALA A 292 -1.12 4.74 -1.02
N ASP A 293 -1.89 3.78 -0.53
CA ASP A 293 -3.30 3.53 -0.87
C ASP A 293 -3.65 3.67 -2.37
N LEU A 294 -4.55 4.60 -2.73
CA LEU A 294 -5.01 4.81 -4.11
C LEU A 294 -3.89 5.28 -5.06
N LEU A 295 -2.87 5.98 -4.55
CA LEU A 295 -1.70 6.34 -5.37
C LEU A 295 -0.91 5.09 -5.79
N PHE A 296 -0.83 4.09 -4.91
CA PHE A 296 -0.23 2.81 -5.29
C PHE A 296 -1.01 2.16 -6.43
N ASP A 297 -2.34 2.14 -6.34
CA ASP A 297 -3.18 1.51 -7.35
C ASP A 297 -3.10 2.28 -8.70
N ALA A 298 -3.06 3.59 -8.66
CA ALA A 298 -2.84 4.43 -9.85
C ALA A 298 -1.45 4.19 -10.47
N CYS A 299 -0.39 4.11 -9.66
CA CYS A 299 0.96 3.77 -10.08
C CYS A 299 1.02 2.37 -10.70
N ALA A 300 0.41 1.37 -10.04
CA ALA A 300 0.30 0.00 -10.50
C ALA A 300 -0.40 -0.12 -11.86
N ALA A 301 -1.42 0.70 -12.09
CA ALA A 301 -2.16 0.77 -13.34
C ALA A 301 -1.47 1.61 -14.44
N GLY A 302 -0.29 2.17 -14.15
CA GLY A 302 0.47 3.01 -15.10
C GLY A 302 -0.12 4.40 -15.32
N ARG A 303 -1.00 4.87 -14.44
CA ARG A 303 -1.69 6.17 -14.53
C ARG A 303 -1.07 7.26 -13.67
N LEU A 304 0.01 6.95 -12.96
CA LEU A 304 0.67 7.90 -12.06
C LEU A 304 2.17 7.89 -12.29
N LEU A 305 2.73 9.09 -12.37
CA LEU A 305 4.15 9.36 -12.20
C LEU A 305 4.30 10.33 -11.02
N ILE A 306 5.11 9.96 -10.04
CA ILE A 306 5.46 10.82 -8.91
C ILE A 306 6.89 11.29 -9.15
N LEU A 307 7.11 12.59 -9.14
CA LEU A 307 8.41 13.22 -9.34
C LEU A 307 8.80 14.02 -8.11
N SER A 308 10.07 13.99 -7.73
CA SER A 308 10.63 14.89 -6.73
C SER A 308 11.87 15.60 -7.24
N PRO A 309 11.96 16.92 -7.09
CA PRO A 309 13.15 17.69 -7.43
C PRO A 309 14.20 17.68 -6.31
N TRP A 310 13.91 17.06 -5.17
CA TRP A 310 14.76 17.09 -3.98
C TRP A 310 15.22 15.69 -3.57
N PRO A 311 16.39 15.61 -2.91
CA PRO A 311 16.80 14.39 -2.24
C PRO A 311 15.84 14.05 -1.09
N TYR A 312 15.85 12.78 -0.67
CA TYR A 312 15.07 12.35 0.48
C TYR A 312 15.62 12.93 1.79
N ASP A 313 14.74 13.56 2.57
CA ASP A 313 14.99 14.06 3.91
C ASP A 313 14.12 13.30 4.93
N GLU A 314 14.75 12.51 5.81
CA GLU A 314 14.07 11.76 6.87
C GLU A 314 13.48 12.66 7.95
N GLY A 315 14.10 13.82 8.16
CA GLY A 315 13.69 14.82 9.16
C GLY A 315 12.47 15.63 8.76
N LYS A 316 12.12 15.66 7.49
CA LYS A 316 11.04 16.50 6.95
C LYS A 316 9.67 16.08 7.50
N ARG A 317 8.97 17.04 8.12
CA ARG A 317 7.62 16.83 8.69
C ARG A 317 6.55 17.68 8.03
N HIS A 318 6.92 18.84 7.48
CA HIS A 318 6.01 19.81 6.89
C HIS A 318 6.61 20.41 5.62
N ILE A 319 5.74 20.82 4.72
CA ILE A 319 6.11 21.63 3.57
C ILE A 319 6.08 23.10 3.95
N SER A 320 7.11 23.85 3.59
CA SER A 320 7.17 25.30 3.78
C SER A 320 6.42 26.05 2.67
N ARG A 321 6.07 27.32 2.93
CA ARG A 321 5.45 28.18 1.90
C ARG A 321 6.36 28.35 0.67
N ALA A 322 7.67 28.48 0.88
CA ALA A 322 8.63 28.62 -0.23
C ALA A 322 8.64 27.38 -1.11
N GLU A 323 8.62 26.18 -0.52
CA GLU A 323 8.53 24.92 -1.24
C GLU A 323 7.19 24.77 -1.98
N CYS A 324 6.07 25.22 -1.39
CA CYS A 324 4.78 25.22 -2.07
C CYS A 324 4.84 26.07 -3.35
N VAL A 325 5.40 27.29 -3.25
CA VAL A 325 5.56 28.18 -4.42
C VAL A 325 6.50 27.54 -5.46
N ALA A 326 7.64 27.01 -5.01
CA ALA A 326 8.59 26.37 -5.90
C ALA A 326 7.98 25.20 -6.67
N LEU A 327 7.22 24.31 -5.99
CA LEU A 327 6.57 23.16 -6.65
C LEU A 327 5.49 23.58 -7.65
N ASN A 328 4.73 24.65 -7.36
CA ASN A 328 3.74 25.16 -8.29
C ASN A 328 4.41 25.75 -9.55
N THR A 329 5.49 26.54 -9.36
CA THR A 329 6.29 27.05 -10.50
C THR A 329 6.90 25.89 -11.31
N MET A 330 7.43 24.87 -10.64
CA MET A 330 7.96 23.68 -11.31
C MET A 330 6.88 22.93 -12.11
N ALA A 331 5.64 22.87 -11.61
CA ALA A 331 4.53 22.27 -12.36
C ALA A 331 4.20 23.07 -13.63
N GLU A 332 4.23 24.40 -13.54
CA GLU A 332 4.02 25.28 -14.70
C GLU A 332 5.15 25.14 -15.74
N ASP A 333 6.42 25.19 -15.29
CA ASP A 333 7.60 24.98 -16.14
C ASP A 333 7.58 23.61 -16.81
N PHE A 334 7.21 22.57 -16.06
CA PHE A 334 7.08 21.21 -16.57
C PHE A 334 6.07 21.11 -17.71
N CYS A 335 4.84 21.63 -17.50
CA CYS A 335 3.81 21.60 -18.54
C CYS A 335 4.22 22.41 -19.77
N LYS A 336 4.86 23.57 -19.56
CA LYS A 336 5.38 24.40 -20.67
C LYS A 336 6.41 23.64 -21.48
N ALA A 337 7.43 23.07 -20.82
CA ALA A 337 8.51 22.35 -21.50
C ALA A 337 8.00 21.17 -22.34
N LEU A 338 7.06 20.36 -21.82
CA LEU A 338 6.56 19.21 -22.56
C LEU A 338 5.59 19.58 -23.69
N ASN A 339 4.75 20.60 -23.50
CA ASN A 339 3.84 21.07 -24.54
C ASN A 339 4.58 21.80 -25.71
N GLU A 340 5.77 22.40 -25.45
CA GLU A 340 6.58 23.09 -26.49
C GLU A 340 7.44 22.10 -27.29
N THR A 341 7.76 20.92 -26.78
CA THR A 341 8.61 19.93 -27.46
C THR A 341 7.96 19.38 -28.75
N GLU A 342 6.64 19.47 -28.89
CA GLU A 342 5.93 19.07 -30.12
C GLU A 342 6.01 20.09 -31.26
N THR A 343 6.41 21.33 -30.98
CA THR A 343 6.42 22.41 -32.01
C THR A 343 7.69 22.37 -32.86
N GLU A 344 8.69 21.55 -32.56
CA GLU A 344 10.00 21.53 -33.23
C GLU A 344 10.30 20.26 -34.05
N LEU A 345 9.34 19.38 -34.33
CA LEU A 345 9.56 18.32 -35.33
C LEU A 345 9.42 18.89 -36.75
N PRO A 346 10.53 19.14 -37.48
CA PRO A 346 10.44 19.52 -38.86
C PRO A 346 9.89 18.35 -39.66
N LEU A 347 8.76 18.55 -40.29
CA LEU A 347 8.27 17.69 -41.36
C LEU A 347 9.38 17.52 -42.39
N LYS A 348 10.03 16.37 -42.44
CA LYS A 348 10.84 15.91 -43.55
C LYS A 348 10.18 14.73 -44.23
#